data_e9a8ae5b3082d1dc46952413fca47709
#
_entry.id   e9a8ae5b3082d1dc46952413fca47709
#
_cell.length_a   1.000
_cell.length_b   1.000
_cell.length_c   1.000
_cell.angle_alpha   90.00
_cell.angle_beta   90.00
_cell.angle_gamma   90.00
#
_symmetry.space_group_name_H-M   'P 1'
#
loop_
_entity.id
_entity.type
_entity.pdbx_description
1 polymer ?
#
loop_
_entity_poly.entity_id
_entity_poly.type
_entity_poly.pdbx_seq_one_letter_code
_entity_poly.pdbx_strand_id
1 'polypeptide(L)'
;NPLSEITHKRRVSALGPGGLTRERAGFEVRDVHPTHYGRICPIETPEGPNIGLINSLSTYAKINKYGFIESPYKRVKDGIVQDKVVYLSAMEETKFTIAQANTKINKDGKIVEELVSCRQNLNFLLSKPETIDYIDVSPKQLVSVAASLIPFLENDDANRALMGSNMMRQAVPLLKPESPLVGTGIESDVALDSGVTIVAK
;
A
#
# COMPACT_ATOMS: atom_id res chain seq x y z
N ASN A 1 -17.79 -11.74 5.10
CA ASN A 1 -17.34 -10.39 4.80
C ASN A 1 -16.25 -10.45 3.72
N PRO A 2 -16.46 -9.85 2.52
CA PRO A 2 -15.50 -9.86 1.41
C PRO A 2 -14.11 -9.32 1.79
N LEU A 3 -14.06 -8.25 2.58
CA LEU A 3 -12.81 -7.66 3.05
C LEU A 3 -12.00 -8.63 3.92
N SER A 4 -12.66 -9.39 4.79
CA SER A 4 -12.00 -10.37 5.64
C SER A 4 -11.30 -11.47 4.82
N GLU A 5 -11.91 -11.92 3.73
CA GLU A 5 -11.33 -12.92 2.84
C GLU A 5 -10.06 -12.40 2.14
N ILE A 6 -10.12 -11.20 1.57
CA ILE A 6 -8.96 -10.58 0.91
C ILE A 6 -7.82 -10.35 1.91
N THR A 7 -8.14 -9.81 3.07
CA THR A 7 -7.14 -9.49 4.09
C THR A 7 -6.44 -10.75 4.60
N HIS A 8 -7.17 -11.84 4.76
CA HIS A 8 -6.60 -13.11 5.17
C HIS A 8 -5.60 -13.66 4.12
N LYS A 9 -5.95 -13.58 2.84
CA LYS A 9 -5.10 -14.05 1.72
C LYS A 9 -3.83 -13.21 1.54
N ARG A 10 -3.83 -11.95 1.95
CA ARG A 10 -2.73 -10.99 1.80
C ARG A 10 -1.94 -10.74 3.10
N ARG A 11 -2.09 -11.60 4.08
CA ARG A 11 -1.40 -11.48 5.37
C ARG A 11 0.00 -12.04 5.31
N VAL A 12 0.94 -11.32 5.95
CA VAL A 12 2.35 -11.70 6.10
C VAL A 12 2.66 -11.81 7.58
N SER A 13 3.27 -12.91 8.01
CA SER A 13 3.61 -13.16 9.41
C SER A 13 5.11 -13.35 9.59
N ALA A 14 5.67 -12.75 10.64
CA ALA A 14 7.04 -12.99 11.07
C ALA A 14 7.14 -14.20 12.02
N LEU A 15 6.01 -14.77 12.44
CA LEU A 15 5.93 -15.90 13.37
C LEU A 15 5.98 -17.24 12.64
N GLY A 16 6.33 -18.28 13.37
CA GLY A 16 6.27 -19.66 12.88
C GLY A 16 7.65 -20.32 12.74
N PRO A 17 7.71 -21.52 12.12
CA PRO A 17 8.97 -22.24 11.91
C PRO A 17 9.96 -21.44 11.06
N GLY A 18 11.17 -21.24 11.58
CA GLY A 18 12.19 -20.40 10.94
C GLY A 18 12.02 -18.90 11.15
N GLY A 19 10.95 -18.45 11.82
CA GLY A 19 10.68 -17.06 12.16
C GLY A 19 10.93 -16.74 13.63
N LEU A 20 10.28 -15.64 14.08
CA LEU A 20 10.39 -15.14 15.44
C LEU A 20 9.34 -15.79 16.36
N THR A 21 9.60 -15.72 17.68
CA THR A 21 8.59 -15.94 18.71
C THR A 21 8.19 -14.59 19.32
N ARG A 22 6.98 -14.49 19.85
CA ARG A 22 6.44 -13.24 20.44
C ARG A 22 7.35 -12.68 21.53
N GLU A 23 7.90 -13.55 22.36
CA GLU A 23 8.73 -13.20 23.51
C GLU A 23 10.12 -12.69 23.09
N ARG A 24 10.61 -13.14 21.94
CA ARG A 24 11.93 -12.75 21.40
C ARG A 24 11.86 -11.56 20.44
N ALA A 25 10.65 -11.13 20.07
CA ALA A 25 10.46 -10.00 19.18
C ALA A 25 10.60 -8.68 19.94
N GLY A 26 11.69 -7.97 19.73
CA GLY A 26 11.92 -6.61 20.22
C GLY A 26 11.13 -5.56 19.43
N PHE A 27 11.29 -4.29 19.78
CA PHE A 27 10.66 -3.16 19.10
C PHE A 27 11.12 -3.02 17.65
N GLU A 28 12.39 -3.25 17.37
CA GLU A 28 12.99 -3.06 16.02
C GLU A 28 12.27 -3.87 14.92
N VAL A 29 11.86 -5.12 15.22
CA VAL A 29 11.18 -5.97 14.25
C VAL A 29 9.68 -5.66 14.12
N ARG A 30 9.13 -4.88 15.03
CA ARG A 30 7.74 -4.46 15.05
C ARG A 30 7.50 -3.08 14.44
N ASP A 31 8.58 -2.30 14.31
CA ASP A 31 8.53 -0.95 13.78
C ASP A 31 8.36 -0.93 12.25
N VAL A 32 7.85 0.18 11.74
CA VAL A 32 7.75 0.44 10.31
C VAL A 32 9.11 0.88 9.78
N HIS A 33 9.62 0.13 8.80
CA HIS A 33 10.86 0.47 8.13
C HIS A 33 10.60 1.20 6.81
N PRO A 34 11.43 2.14 6.35
CA PRO A 34 11.24 2.85 5.08
C PRO A 34 11.09 1.94 3.86
N THR A 35 11.69 0.74 3.87
CA THR A 35 11.53 -0.26 2.80
C THR A 35 10.13 -0.88 2.74
N HIS A 36 9.28 -0.65 3.74
CA HIS A 36 7.88 -1.08 3.73
C HIS A 36 7.01 -0.27 2.76
N TYR A 37 7.49 0.89 2.32
CA TYR A 37 6.74 1.76 1.42
C TYR A 37 6.28 1.02 0.15
N GLY A 38 4.98 1.03 -0.09
CA GLY A 38 4.36 0.35 -1.23
C GLY A 38 4.37 -1.19 -1.17
N ARG A 39 4.87 -1.80 -0.09
CA ARG A 39 5.01 -3.26 0.09
C ARG A 39 4.21 -3.78 1.26
N ILE A 40 4.40 -3.21 2.43
CA ILE A 40 3.72 -3.59 3.66
C ILE A 40 3.00 -2.36 4.21
N CYS A 41 1.72 -2.52 4.54
CA CYS A 41 0.93 -1.44 5.12
C CYS A 41 1.49 -1.01 6.49
N PRO A 42 1.71 0.28 6.71
CA PRO A 42 2.20 0.78 8.00
C PRO A 42 1.13 0.84 9.08
N ILE A 43 -0.14 0.67 8.72
CA ILE A 43 -1.30 0.87 9.61
C ILE A 43 -1.92 -0.47 10.01
N GLU A 44 -2.18 -1.36 9.07
CA GLU A 44 -2.93 -2.59 9.30
C GLU A 44 -2.07 -3.66 9.97
N THR A 45 -2.24 -3.81 11.29
CA THR A 45 -1.63 -4.85 12.11
C THR A 45 -2.58 -5.20 13.25
N PRO A 46 -2.54 -6.42 13.83
CA PRO A 46 -3.33 -6.74 15.00
C PRO A 46 -2.98 -5.85 16.20
N GLU A 47 -3.95 -5.64 17.07
CA GLU A 47 -3.73 -5.07 18.38
C GLU A 47 -3.25 -6.15 19.36
N GLY A 48 -2.40 -5.79 20.32
CA GLY A 48 -1.91 -6.69 21.36
C GLY A 48 -0.54 -7.32 21.06
N PRO A 49 -0.28 -8.58 21.54
CA PRO A 49 1.05 -9.18 21.52
C PRO A 49 1.65 -9.38 20.12
N ASN A 50 0.82 -9.46 19.11
CA ASN A 50 1.22 -9.67 17.72
C ASN A 50 1.40 -8.38 16.91
N ILE A 51 1.31 -7.21 17.55
CA ILE A 51 1.50 -5.93 16.85
C ILE A 51 2.84 -5.88 16.14
N GLY A 52 2.83 -5.47 14.88
CA GLY A 52 4.03 -5.39 14.03
C GLY A 52 4.62 -6.74 13.58
N LEU A 53 4.14 -7.88 14.11
CA LEU A 53 4.59 -9.23 13.72
C LEU A 53 3.71 -9.87 12.67
N ILE A 54 2.46 -9.46 12.59
CA ILE A 54 1.51 -9.86 11.55
C ILE A 54 1.11 -8.60 10.81
N ASN A 55 1.43 -8.54 9.53
CA ASN A 55 1.21 -7.39 8.68
C ASN A 55 0.39 -7.76 7.45
N SER A 56 -0.06 -6.75 6.71
CA SER A 56 -0.76 -6.94 5.44
C SER A 56 0.02 -6.32 4.29
N LEU A 57 -0.01 -6.97 3.12
CA LEU A 57 0.56 -6.43 1.90
C LEU A 57 -0.18 -5.15 1.49
N SER A 58 0.57 -4.19 0.97
CA SER A 58 0.01 -2.99 0.34
C SER A 58 -0.82 -3.34 -0.89
N THR A 59 -1.76 -2.47 -1.26
CA THR A 59 -2.81 -2.74 -2.26
C THR A 59 -2.25 -3.28 -3.58
N TYR A 60 -1.18 -2.69 -4.10
CA TYR A 60 -0.58 -3.07 -5.39
C TYR A 60 0.68 -3.92 -5.27
N ALA A 61 1.08 -4.30 -4.05
CA ALA A 61 2.26 -5.13 -3.82
C ALA A 61 2.07 -6.54 -4.38
N LYS A 62 3.14 -7.07 -4.98
CA LYS A 62 3.23 -8.45 -5.48
C LYS A 62 4.46 -9.14 -4.92
N ILE A 63 4.41 -10.46 -4.87
CA ILE A 63 5.56 -11.29 -4.49
C ILE A 63 6.16 -11.85 -5.78
N ASN A 64 7.46 -11.66 -5.98
CA ASN A 64 8.16 -12.19 -7.15
C ASN A 64 8.50 -13.69 -6.98
N LYS A 65 9.05 -14.29 -8.03
CA LYS A 65 9.44 -15.72 -8.04
C LYS A 65 10.50 -16.11 -7.01
N TYR A 66 11.20 -15.15 -6.45
CA TYR A 66 12.22 -15.35 -5.41
C TYR A 66 11.70 -15.11 -4.00
N GLY A 67 10.43 -14.70 -3.83
CA GLY A 67 9.82 -14.41 -2.55
C GLY A 67 9.98 -12.96 -2.07
N PHE A 68 10.54 -12.06 -2.87
CA PHE A 68 10.63 -10.64 -2.52
C PHE A 68 9.35 -9.89 -2.87
N ILE A 69 8.97 -8.94 -2.02
CA ILE A 69 7.81 -8.07 -2.26
C ILE A 69 8.25 -6.93 -3.17
N GLU A 70 7.51 -6.75 -4.25
CA GLU A 70 7.73 -5.69 -5.25
C GLU A 70 6.55 -4.72 -5.27
N SER A 71 6.85 -3.47 -5.60
CA SER A 71 5.87 -2.39 -5.74
C SER A 71 5.90 -1.83 -7.16
N PRO A 72 4.74 -1.44 -7.73
CA PRO A 72 4.67 -0.89 -9.08
C PRO A 72 5.01 0.59 -9.10
N TYR A 73 5.72 1.00 -10.16
CA TYR A 73 6.05 2.40 -10.45
C TYR A 73 5.89 2.67 -11.93
N LYS A 74 5.50 3.89 -12.30
CA LYS A 74 5.53 4.35 -13.68
C LYS A 74 6.88 4.98 -13.99
N ARG A 75 7.43 4.67 -15.17
CA ARG A 75 8.70 5.24 -15.59
C ARG A 75 8.53 6.70 -16.00
N VAL A 76 9.49 7.53 -15.62
CA VAL A 76 9.59 8.93 -16.06
C VAL A 76 10.83 9.07 -16.94
N LYS A 77 10.74 9.82 -18.02
CA LYS A 77 11.86 10.16 -18.89
C LYS A 77 11.76 11.64 -19.27
N ASP A 78 12.80 12.40 -18.98
CA ASP A 78 12.88 13.83 -19.27
C ASP A 78 11.66 14.64 -18.74
N GLY A 79 11.19 14.28 -17.54
CA GLY A 79 10.02 14.90 -16.91
C GLY A 79 8.66 14.49 -17.50
N ILE A 80 8.63 13.47 -18.37
CA ILE A 80 7.40 12.93 -18.97
C ILE A 80 7.13 11.54 -18.40
N VAL A 81 5.95 11.37 -17.82
CA VAL A 81 5.48 10.08 -17.28
C VAL A 81 5.04 9.15 -18.40
N GLN A 82 5.60 7.95 -18.44
CA GLN A 82 5.25 6.91 -19.40
C GLN A 82 4.19 5.98 -18.81
N ASP A 83 3.37 5.37 -19.65
CA ASP A 83 2.36 4.37 -19.19
C ASP A 83 2.97 3.01 -18.80
N LYS A 84 4.26 2.84 -19.02
CA LYS A 84 4.95 1.60 -18.67
C LYS A 84 5.09 1.47 -17.16
N VAL A 85 4.42 0.48 -16.58
CA VAL A 85 4.55 0.10 -15.17
C VAL A 85 5.68 -0.92 -15.01
N VAL A 86 6.56 -0.66 -14.06
CA VAL A 86 7.68 -1.55 -13.69
C VAL A 86 7.55 -1.89 -12.21
N TYR A 87 7.74 -3.17 -11.86
CA TYR A 87 7.78 -3.61 -10.47
C TYR A 87 9.22 -3.60 -9.98
N LEU A 88 9.46 -2.94 -8.86
CA LEU A 88 10.78 -2.82 -8.25
C LEU A 88 10.77 -3.43 -6.84
N SER A 89 11.82 -4.16 -6.52
CA SER A 89 12.12 -4.59 -5.16
C SER A 89 12.66 -3.41 -4.33
N ALA A 90 12.70 -3.55 -3.00
CA ALA A 90 13.22 -2.51 -2.13
C ALA A 90 14.69 -2.16 -2.41
N MET A 91 15.50 -3.16 -2.78
CA MET A 91 16.92 -2.98 -3.11
C MET A 91 17.14 -2.22 -4.43
N GLU A 92 16.27 -2.46 -5.41
CA GLU A 92 16.33 -1.77 -6.71
C GLU A 92 15.85 -0.33 -6.56
N GLU A 93 14.81 -0.11 -5.76
CA GLU A 93 14.22 1.21 -5.51
C GLU A 93 15.24 2.22 -4.96
N THR A 94 16.17 1.80 -4.11
CA THR A 94 17.17 2.69 -3.50
C THR A 94 18.08 3.38 -4.53
N LYS A 95 18.20 2.83 -5.73
CA LYS A 95 19.06 3.35 -6.81
C LYS A 95 18.41 4.50 -7.59
N PHE A 96 17.11 4.67 -7.47
CA PHE A 96 16.31 5.56 -8.32
C PHE A 96 15.70 6.71 -7.51
N THR A 97 15.47 7.81 -8.21
CA THR A 97 14.70 8.96 -7.68
C THR A 97 13.24 8.77 -8.05
N ILE A 98 12.38 8.63 -7.03
CA ILE A 98 10.95 8.31 -7.21
C ILE A 98 10.09 9.45 -6.70
N ALA A 99 9.26 10.01 -7.58
CA ALA A 99 8.29 11.05 -7.24
C ALA A 99 7.03 10.46 -6.61
N GLN A 100 6.36 11.26 -5.78
CA GLN A 100 5.09 10.88 -5.16
C GLN A 100 3.93 10.95 -6.17
N ALA A 101 2.88 10.15 -5.93
CA ALA A 101 1.70 10.08 -6.79
C ALA A 101 0.88 11.38 -6.87
N ASN A 102 1.02 12.28 -5.89
CA ASN A 102 0.32 13.57 -5.84
C ASN A 102 0.99 14.66 -6.70
N THR A 103 2.11 14.37 -7.35
CA THR A 103 2.81 15.28 -8.26
C THR A 103 1.87 15.73 -9.39
N LYS A 104 1.83 17.03 -9.66
CA LYS A 104 0.98 17.60 -10.71
C LYS A 104 1.51 17.28 -12.10
N ILE A 105 0.69 16.61 -12.89
CA ILE A 105 0.97 16.19 -14.24
C ILE A 105 -0.06 16.82 -15.18
N ASN A 106 0.36 17.35 -16.32
CA ASN A 106 -0.56 17.87 -17.35
C ASN A 106 -1.15 16.72 -18.19
N LYS A 107 -2.05 17.04 -19.13
CA LYS A 107 -2.69 16.06 -20.02
C LYS A 107 -1.73 15.30 -20.92
N ASP A 108 -0.56 15.87 -21.20
CA ASP A 108 0.47 15.27 -22.05
C ASP A 108 1.44 14.39 -21.25
N GLY A 109 1.18 14.18 -19.95
CA GLY A 109 2.03 13.39 -19.07
C GLY A 109 3.25 14.11 -18.53
N LYS A 110 3.41 15.43 -18.79
CA LYS A 110 4.56 16.20 -18.33
C LYS A 110 4.34 16.73 -16.91
N ILE A 111 5.36 16.60 -16.07
CA ILE A 111 5.40 17.18 -14.71
C ILE A 111 5.47 18.69 -14.82
N VAL A 112 4.58 19.40 -14.11
CA VAL A 112 4.44 20.88 -14.19
C VAL A 112 5.22 21.58 -13.09
N GLU A 113 5.48 20.93 -11.99
CA GLU A 113 6.15 21.49 -10.82
C GLU A 113 7.65 21.69 -11.10
N GLU A 114 8.22 22.82 -10.67
CA GLU A 114 9.65 23.08 -10.79
C GLU A 114 10.50 22.21 -9.87
N LEU A 115 9.97 21.95 -8.65
CA LEU A 115 10.55 21.07 -7.64
C LEU A 115 9.51 20.09 -7.15
N VAL A 116 9.83 18.80 -7.25
CA VAL A 116 8.97 17.69 -6.92
C VAL A 116 9.48 17.00 -5.66
N SER A 117 8.57 16.65 -4.75
CA SER A 117 8.90 15.83 -3.59
C SER A 117 9.17 14.39 -4.03
N CYS A 118 10.39 13.93 -3.79
CA CYS A 118 10.88 12.63 -4.21
C CYS A 118 11.47 11.83 -3.05
N ARG A 119 11.58 10.52 -3.26
CA ARG A 119 12.35 9.60 -2.42
C ARG A 119 13.58 9.13 -3.18
N GLN A 120 14.71 9.09 -2.51
CA GLN A 120 15.92 8.45 -3.01
C GLN A 120 16.71 7.88 -1.82
N ASN A 121 17.17 6.66 -1.94
CA ASN A 121 17.98 5.99 -0.91
C ASN A 121 17.41 6.18 0.52
N LEU A 122 16.10 5.92 0.68
CA LEU A 122 15.33 6.03 1.93
C LEU A 122 15.18 7.46 2.50
N ASN A 123 15.65 8.48 1.81
CA ASN A 123 15.52 9.88 2.19
C ASN A 123 14.52 10.62 1.31
N PHE A 124 13.88 11.65 1.89
CA PHE A 124 13.02 12.57 1.15
C PHE A 124 13.83 13.79 0.70
N LEU A 125 13.65 14.17 -0.55
CA LEU A 125 14.35 15.30 -1.16
C LEU A 125 13.46 16.00 -2.18
N LEU A 126 13.82 17.23 -2.54
CA LEU A 126 13.19 17.95 -3.63
C LEU A 126 14.11 17.84 -4.86
N SER A 127 13.55 17.39 -5.98
CA SER A 127 14.27 17.15 -7.23
C SER A 127 13.61 17.88 -8.40
N LYS A 128 14.40 18.19 -9.42
CA LYS A 128 13.89 18.71 -10.70
C LYS A 128 13.23 17.57 -11.48
N PRO A 129 12.20 17.84 -12.30
CA PRO A 129 11.50 16.82 -13.10
C PRO A 129 12.41 15.97 -14.00
N GLU A 130 13.51 16.58 -14.49
CA GLU A 130 14.47 15.92 -15.39
C GLU A 130 15.29 14.82 -14.70
N THR A 131 15.44 14.88 -13.39
CA THR A 131 16.21 13.91 -12.57
C THR A 131 15.37 12.79 -11.99
N ILE A 132 14.07 12.76 -12.27
CA ILE A 132 13.14 11.77 -11.76
C ILE A 132 13.13 10.54 -12.67
N ASP A 133 13.36 9.37 -12.09
CA ASP A 133 13.36 8.09 -12.82
C ASP A 133 11.98 7.42 -12.85
N TYR A 134 11.26 7.49 -11.73
CA TYR A 134 9.97 6.85 -11.55
C TYR A 134 9.00 7.74 -10.76
N ILE A 135 7.72 7.41 -10.88
CA ILE A 135 6.63 8.01 -10.09
C ILE A 135 5.71 6.92 -9.54
N ASP A 136 5.19 7.14 -8.34
CA ASP A 136 4.20 6.25 -7.74
C ASP A 136 2.94 6.15 -8.62
N VAL A 137 2.34 4.97 -8.69
CA VAL A 137 1.14 4.73 -9.52
C VAL A 137 -0.10 5.39 -8.91
N SER A 138 -0.24 5.33 -7.59
CA SER A 138 -1.40 5.85 -6.86
C SER A 138 -1.05 6.10 -5.40
N PRO A 139 -1.69 7.06 -4.73
CA PRO A 139 -1.56 7.25 -3.27
C PRO A 139 -1.99 6.01 -2.46
N LYS A 140 -2.93 5.21 -2.97
CA LYS A 140 -3.39 3.95 -2.35
C LYS A 140 -2.30 2.87 -2.28
N GLN A 141 -1.22 3.04 -3.01
CA GLN A 141 -0.07 2.14 -3.05
C GLN A 141 0.60 1.98 -1.67
N LEU A 142 0.53 3.01 -0.82
CA LEU A 142 1.16 3.01 0.51
C LEU A 142 0.48 2.06 1.50
N VAL A 143 -0.83 1.90 1.39
CA VAL A 143 -1.67 1.24 2.39
C VAL A 143 -2.25 -0.07 1.89
N SER A 144 -2.72 -0.92 2.81
CA SER A 144 -3.41 -2.17 2.51
C SER A 144 -4.81 -1.93 1.95
N VAL A 145 -5.45 -2.99 1.47
CA VAL A 145 -6.83 -2.93 0.97
C VAL A 145 -7.79 -2.43 2.05
N ALA A 146 -7.68 -2.92 3.29
CA ALA A 146 -8.54 -2.47 4.38
C ALA A 146 -8.35 -0.99 4.69
N ALA A 147 -7.12 -0.53 4.81
CA ALA A 147 -6.84 0.89 5.07
C ALA A 147 -7.26 1.79 3.90
N SER A 148 -7.16 1.33 2.65
CA SER A 148 -7.57 2.09 1.47
C SER A 148 -9.07 2.24 1.30
N LEU A 149 -9.88 1.51 2.08
CA LEU A 149 -11.34 1.68 2.17
C LEU A 149 -11.78 2.74 3.16
N ILE A 150 -10.86 3.31 3.95
CA ILE A 150 -11.18 4.38 4.91
C ILE A 150 -11.24 5.72 4.16
N PRO A 151 -12.41 6.37 4.08
CA PRO A 151 -12.52 7.70 3.48
C PRO A 151 -11.74 8.73 4.30
N PHE A 152 -11.06 9.67 3.63
CA PHE A 152 -10.29 10.74 4.27
C PHE A 152 -9.20 10.24 5.23
N LEU A 153 -8.59 9.11 4.90
CA LEU A 153 -7.54 8.47 5.72
C LEU A 153 -6.38 9.42 6.06
N GLU A 154 -6.05 10.33 5.15
CA GLU A 154 -4.99 11.32 5.33
C GLU A 154 -5.23 12.29 6.51
N ASN A 155 -6.47 12.40 6.96
CA ASN A 155 -6.87 13.26 8.08
C ASN A 155 -7.00 12.50 9.41
N ASP A 156 -6.86 11.17 9.36
CA ASP A 156 -6.99 10.31 10.54
C ASP A 156 -5.66 10.07 11.25
N ASP A 157 -5.74 9.90 12.57
CA ASP A 157 -4.62 9.38 13.35
C ASP A 157 -4.36 7.91 13.03
N ALA A 158 -3.09 7.54 12.94
CA ALA A 158 -2.68 6.17 12.58
C ALA A 158 -3.23 5.11 13.54
N ASN A 159 -3.29 5.41 14.84
CA ASN A 159 -3.83 4.48 15.85
C ASN A 159 -5.31 4.22 15.62
N ARG A 160 -6.09 5.26 15.28
CA ARG A 160 -7.53 5.13 15.01
C ARG A 160 -7.79 4.44 13.66
N ALA A 161 -6.97 4.70 12.67
CA ALA A 161 -7.02 4.01 11.38
C ALA A 161 -6.72 2.49 11.53
N LEU A 162 -5.75 2.13 12.39
CA LEU A 162 -5.47 0.73 12.76
C LEU A 162 -6.70 0.06 13.37
N MET A 163 -7.31 0.68 14.38
CA MET A 163 -8.52 0.16 15.01
C MET A 163 -9.67 0.04 14.01
N GLY A 164 -9.90 1.06 13.19
CA GLY A 164 -10.95 1.08 12.17
C GLY A 164 -10.77 -0.02 11.12
N SER A 165 -9.56 -0.23 10.60
CA SER A 165 -9.27 -1.30 9.65
C SER A 165 -9.51 -2.69 10.25
N ASN A 166 -9.15 -2.89 11.52
CA ASN A 166 -9.43 -4.13 12.24
C ASN A 166 -10.94 -4.37 12.44
N MET A 167 -11.70 -3.32 12.78
CA MET A 167 -13.15 -3.42 12.97
C MET A 167 -13.91 -3.66 11.67
N MET A 168 -13.51 -3.07 10.55
CA MET A 168 -14.12 -3.33 9.24
C MET A 168 -14.09 -4.80 8.85
N ARG A 169 -13.05 -5.53 9.23
CA ARG A 169 -12.95 -6.98 8.98
C ARG A 169 -13.92 -7.82 9.79
N GLN A 170 -14.46 -7.28 10.88
CA GLN A 170 -15.41 -7.94 11.78
C GLN A 170 -16.87 -7.64 11.40
N ALA A 171 -17.10 -6.77 10.41
CA ALA A 171 -18.43 -6.38 9.98
C ALA A 171 -19.23 -7.58 9.47
N VAL A 172 -20.49 -7.67 9.89
CA VAL A 172 -21.43 -8.68 9.43
C VAL A 172 -22.19 -8.15 8.23
N PRO A 173 -22.24 -8.88 7.09
CA PRO A 173 -23.06 -8.49 5.94
C PRO A 173 -24.54 -8.38 6.30
N LEU A 174 -25.18 -7.30 5.86
CA LEU A 174 -26.61 -7.09 6.08
C LEU A 174 -27.43 -7.89 5.06
N LEU A 175 -28.68 -8.25 5.43
CA LEU A 175 -29.64 -8.92 4.51
C LEU A 175 -29.93 -8.04 3.30
N LYS A 176 -30.06 -6.73 3.49
CA LYS A 176 -30.22 -5.73 2.43
C LYS A 176 -29.07 -4.73 2.55
N PRO A 177 -28.00 -4.92 1.77
CA PRO A 177 -26.87 -4.00 1.81
C PRO A 177 -27.24 -2.65 1.15
N GLU A 178 -26.63 -1.58 1.66
CA GLU A 178 -26.72 -0.24 1.10
C GLU A 178 -25.33 0.21 0.65
N SER A 179 -25.28 1.02 -0.41
CA SER A 179 -24.02 1.62 -0.84
C SER A 179 -23.60 2.73 0.13
N PRO A 180 -22.28 2.88 0.38
CA PRO A 180 -21.79 3.95 1.23
C PRO A 180 -22.05 5.32 0.56
N LEU A 181 -22.37 6.33 1.38
CA LEU A 181 -22.54 7.72 0.90
C LEU A 181 -21.23 8.31 0.39
N VAL A 182 -20.11 7.94 1.02
CA VAL A 182 -18.76 8.33 0.62
C VAL A 182 -17.92 7.07 0.46
N GLY A 183 -17.39 6.85 -0.72
CA GLY A 183 -16.54 5.71 -1.05
C GLY A 183 -15.15 6.15 -1.49
N THR A 184 -14.22 5.20 -1.51
CA THR A 184 -12.84 5.41 -1.97
C THR A 184 -12.60 4.96 -3.41
N GLY A 185 -13.60 4.30 -4.01
CA GLY A 185 -13.59 3.84 -5.40
C GLY A 185 -12.96 2.46 -5.62
N ILE A 186 -12.65 1.71 -4.57
CA ILE A 186 -12.14 0.32 -4.66
C ILE A 186 -13.12 -0.71 -4.09
N GLU A 187 -14.29 -0.29 -3.64
CA GLU A 187 -15.28 -1.15 -2.98
C GLU A 187 -15.76 -2.27 -3.91
N SER A 188 -16.02 -1.95 -5.17
CA SER A 188 -16.44 -2.93 -6.19
C SER A 188 -15.33 -3.96 -6.45
N ASP A 189 -14.09 -3.50 -6.58
CA ASP A 189 -12.94 -4.37 -6.87
C ASP A 189 -12.70 -5.34 -5.71
N VAL A 190 -12.81 -4.85 -4.47
CA VAL A 190 -12.71 -5.68 -3.26
C VAL A 190 -13.79 -6.75 -3.23
N ALA A 191 -15.03 -6.42 -3.57
CA ALA A 191 -16.14 -7.37 -3.61
C ALA A 191 -15.92 -8.46 -4.67
N LEU A 192 -15.46 -8.08 -5.86
CA LEU A 192 -15.19 -9.01 -6.96
C LEU A 192 -13.99 -9.91 -6.69
N ASP A 193 -12.87 -9.33 -6.27
CA ASP A 193 -11.60 -10.03 -6.04
C ASP A 193 -11.64 -10.96 -4.81
N SER A 194 -12.54 -10.72 -3.87
CA SER A 194 -12.76 -11.61 -2.73
C SER A 194 -13.23 -13.00 -3.15
N GLY A 195 -13.93 -13.11 -4.28
CA GLY A 195 -14.58 -14.31 -4.75
C GLY A 195 -15.86 -14.66 -3.99
N VAL A 196 -16.32 -13.80 -3.07
CA VAL A 196 -17.59 -13.97 -2.34
C VAL A 196 -18.77 -13.58 -3.21
N THR A 197 -18.58 -12.55 -4.06
CA THR A 197 -19.62 -12.09 -5.00
C THR A 197 -19.46 -12.81 -6.33
N ILE A 198 -20.50 -13.53 -6.72
CA ILE A 198 -20.57 -14.24 -8.01
C ILE A 198 -21.19 -13.28 -9.03
N VAL A 199 -20.46 -13.01 -10.11
CA VAL A 199 -20.94 -12.22 -11.25
C VAL A 199 -20.96 -13.07 -12.51
N ALA A 200 -21.90 -12.80 -13.39
CA ALA A 200 -21.92 -13.39 -14.72
C ALA A 200 -20.70 -12.89 -15.52
N LYS A 201 -20.08 -13.83 -16.24
CA LYS A 201 -18.98 -13.52 -17.15
C LYS A 201 -19.52 -13.21 -18.54
#